data_9bd6ab301481502ebcdfd91fb8318f1f
#
_entry.id   9bd6ab301481502ebcdfd91fb8318f1f
#
_cell.length_a   1.000
_cell.length_b   1.000
_cell.length_c   1.000
_cell.angle_alpha   90.00
_cell.angle_beta   90.00
_cell.angle_gamma   90.00
#
_symmetry.space_group_name_H-M   'P 1'
#
loop_
_entity.id
_entity.type
_entity.pdbx_description
1 polymer ?
#
loop_
_entity_poly.entity_id
_entity_poly.type
_entity_poly.pdbx_seq_one_letter_code
_entity_poly.pdbx_strand_id
1 'polypeptide(L)'
;NQAIHENISVQVKFPKKAELAEMNYRSKIEIEGQVRIVEIPGIDRCACCAPHVKTTAEVGLLKIQSCDRHRGGCRLTIVCGMRALKDYQQKQESVGKVSAALSAKPEKIAEAVEHLQEQQAKLREQLNHIQAMYLQEKLDKIHVEDQCVCIFEEALDSIAMRNFVNGAMERCDGICGAFIGSDKYCRINTRTVLT
;
A
#
# COMPACT_ATOMS: atom_id res chain seq x y z
N ASN A 1 -10.54 -20.17 -13.85
CA ASN A 1 -11.99 -19.93 -14.02
C ASN A 1 -12.56 -20.63 -15.26
N GLN A 2 -11.78 -20.81 -16.33
CA GLN A 2 -12.26 -21.53 -17.52
C GLN A 2 -12.78 -22.92 -17.17
N ALA A 3 -12.01 -23.75 -16.48
CA ALA A 3 -12.41 -25.08 -16.05
C ALA A 3 -13.69 -25.08 -15.17
N ILE A 4 -13.89 -24.02 -14.38
CA ILE A 4 -15.12 -23.84 -13.59
C ILE A 4 -16.31 -23.58 -14.51
N HIS A 5 -16.11 -22.74 -15.52
CA HIS A 5 -17.15 -22.41 -16.51
C HIS A 5 -17.55 -23.62 -17.38
N GLU A 6 -16.59 -24.47 -17.72
CA GLU A 6 -16.79 -25.68 -18.50
C GLU A 6 -17.57 -26.77 -17.75
N ASN A 7 -17.79 -26.63 -16.45
CA ASN A 7 -18.57 -27.55 -15.60
C ASN A 7 -18.12 -29.01 -15.72
N ILE A 8 -16.84 -29.28 -15.60
CA ILE A 8 -16.25 -30.60 -15.77
C ILE A 8 -16.58 -31.49 -14.56
N SER A 9 -16.99 -32.73 -14.82
CA SER A 9 -17.25 -33.70 -13.77
C SER A 9 -15.96 -34.15 -13.08
N VAL A 10 -15.95 -34.10 -11.74
CA VAL A 10 -14.82 -34.56 -10.92
C VAL A 10 -14.97 -36.08 -10.69
N GLN A 11 -13.97 -36.83 -11.14
CA GLN A 11 -13.96 -38.28 -11.04
C GLN A 11 -13.16 -38.75 -9.83
N VAL A 12 -13.70 -39.70 -9.08
CA VAL A 12 -12.98 -40.35 -7.98
C VAL A 12 -12.76 -41.82 -8.35
N LYS A 13 -11.49 -42.25 -8.31
CA LYS A 13 -11.08 -43.60 -8.70
C LYS A 13 -10.26 -44.25 -7.58
N PHE A 14 -10.30 -45.56 -7.48
CA PHE A 14 -9.48 -46.35 -6.58
C PHE A 14 -8.72 -47.41 -7.39
N PRO A 15 -7.64 -46.99 -8.13
CA PRO A 15 -6.90 -47.89 -9.00
C PRO A 15 -6.17 -48.99 -8.22
N LYS A 16 -5.95 -50.13 -8.86
CA LYS A 16 -5.09 -51.21 -8.33
C LYS A 16 -3.62 -50.81 -8.42
N LYS A 17 -2.75 -51.47 -7.64
CA LYS A 17 -1.31 -51.17 -7.61
C LYS A 17 -0.64 -51.16 -8.99
N ALA A 18 -1.02 -52.09 -9.88
CA ALA A 18 -0.48 -52.17 -11.24
C ALA A 18 -0.86 -50.93 -12.08
N GLU A 19 -2.15 -50.52 -12.01
CA GLU A 19 -2.68 -49.37 -12.74
C GLU A 19 -2.07 -48.05 -12.19
N LEU A 20 -1.87 -47.98 -10.86
CA LEU A 20 -1.30 -46.83 -10.21
C LEU A 20 0.17 -46.59 -10.62
N ALA A 21 0.93 -47.65 -10.87
CA ALA A 21 2.34 -47.56 -11.29
C ALA A 21 2.50 -46.95 -12.70
N GLU A 22 1.51 -47.09 -13.56
CA GLU A 22 1.49 -46.54 -14.91
C GLU A 22 0.83 -45.15 -14.99
N MET A 23 0.19 -44.72 -13.90
CA MET A 23 -0.61 -43.48 -13.85
C MET A 23 0.22 -42.32 -13.44
N ASN A 24 0.25 -41.23 -14.24
CA ASN A 24 0.83 -39.99 -13.84
C ASN A 24 -0.17 -39.18 -12.97
N TYR A 25 0.17 -38.97 -11.69
CA TYR A 25 -0.62 -38.19 -10.75
C TYR A 25 0.24 -37.46 -9.77
N ARG A 26 -0.26 -36.35 -9.21
CA ARG A 26 0.42 -35.62 -8.13
C ARG A 26 0.16 -36.25 -6.78
N SER A 27 1.20 -36.40 -5.96
CA SER A 27 1.07 -36.74 -4.54
C SER A 27 1.97 -35.87 -3.69
N LYS A 28 1.55 -35.53 -2.49
CA LYS A 28 2.38 -34.79 -1.51
C LYS A 28 3.22 -35.71 -0.62
N ILE A 29 2.77 -36.94 -0.48
CA ILE A 29 3.38 -37.96 0.39
C ILE A 29 3.26 -39.33 -0.30
N GLU A 30 4.15 -40.24 0.06
CA GLU A 30 3.95 -41.66 -0.27
C GLU A 30 2.75 -42.20 0.53
N ILE A 31 1.83 -42.88 -0.14
CA ILE A 31 0.61 -43.39 0.46
C ILE A 31 0.73 -44.91 0.52
N GLU A 32 0.74 -45.47 1.73
CA GLU A 32 0.63 -46.89 1.96
C GLU A 32 -0.86 -47.35 1.88
N GLY A 33 -1.12 -48.45 1.17
CA GLY A 33 -2.46 -49.00 1.05
C GLY A 33 -3.22 -48.53 -0.19
N GLN A 34 -4.55 -48.39 -0.07
CA GLN A 34 -5.42 -48.01 -1.18
C GLN A 34 -5.36 -46.51 -1.46
N VAL A 35 -4.92 -46.14 -2.65
CA VAL A 35 -4.80 -44.72 -3.06
C VAL A 35 -6.11 -44.26 -3.70
N ARG A 36 -6.66 -43.16 -3.19
CA ARG A 36 -7.81 -42.48 -3.78
C ARG A 36 -7.32 -41.40 -4.75
N ILE A 37 -7.62 -41.60 -6.02
CA ILE A 37 -7.29 -40.64 -7.09
C ILE A 37 -8.50 -39.75 -7.38
N VAL A 38 -8.30 -38.47 -7.37
CA VAL A 38 -9.27 -37.46 -7.81
C VAL A 38 -8.77 -36.86 -9.12
N GLU A 39 -9.60 -36.91 -10.13
CA GLU A 39 -9.27 -36.49 -11.49
C GLU A 39 -10.28 -35.46 -11.99
N ILE A 40 -9.74 -34.37 -12.50
CA ILE A 40 -10.48 -33.42 -13.32
C ILE A 40 -9.97 -33.62 -14.76
N PRO A 41 -10.76 -34.31 -15.61
CA PRO A 41 -10.30 -34.71 -16.94
C PRO A 41 -9.70 -33.53 -17.74
N GLY A 42 -8.52 -33.76 -18.30
CA GLY A 42 -7.81 -32.74 -19.09
C GLY A 42 -7.11 -31.62 -18.30
N ILE A 43 -7.25 -31.61 -16.97
CA ILE A 43 -6.72 -30.54 -16.13
C ILE A 43 -5.74 -31.03 -15.07
N ASP A 44 -6.21 -31.93 -14.19
CA ASP A 44 -5.37 -32.37 -13.07
C ASP A 44 -5.79 -33.76 -12.58
N ARG A 45 -4.82 -34.51 -12.04
CA ARG A 45 -4.99 -35.76 -11.38
C ARG A 45 -4.14 -35.85 -10.15
N CYS A 46 -4.74 -36.04 -8.97
CA CYS A 46 -3.98 -36.11 -7.73
C CYS A 46 -4.50 -37.16 -6.76
N ALA A 47 -3.58 -37.68 -5.94
CA ALA A 47 -3.94 -38.47 -4.77
C ALA A 47 -4.42 -37.52 -3.67
N CYS A 48 -5.69 -37.66 -3.26
CA CYS A 48 -6.29 -36.78 -2.26
C CYS A 48 -7.41 -37.48 -1.50
N CYS A 49 -7.34 -37.37 -0.17
CA CYS A 49 -8.37 -37.95 0.73
C CYS A 49 -9.44 -36.93 1.15
N ALA A 50 -9.25 -35.62 0.83
CA ALA A 50 -10.18 -34.57 1.20
C ALA A 50 -11.53 -34.68 0.44
N PRO A 51 -12.61 -34.06 0.96
CA PRO A 51 -13.85 -33.90 0.24
C PRO A 51 -13.67 -33.06 -1.03
N HIS A 52 -14.43 -33.42 -2.08
CA HIS A 52 -14.41 -32.70 -3.35
C HIS A 52 -15.83 -32.40 -3.80
N VAL A 53 -15.97 -31.35 -4.60
CA VAL A 53 -17.20 -31.05 -5.33
C VAL A 53 -17.45 -32.10 -6.42
N LYS A 54 -18.69 -32.25 -6.89
CA LYS A 54 -19.05 -33.19 -7.95
C LYS A 54 -18.66 -32.66 -9.33
N THR A 55 -18.77 -31.36 -9.53
CA THR A 55 -18.37 -30.70 -10.76
C THR A 55 -17.56 -29.42 -10.45
N THR A 56 -16.74 -29.00 -11.41
CA THR A 56 -15.92 -27.78 -11.24
C THR A 56 -16.75 -26.52 -11.08
N ALA A 57 -17.97 -26.47 -11.64
CA ALA A 57 -18.88 -25.34 -11.51
C ALA A 57 -19.33 -25.10 -10.05
N GLU A 58 -19.37 -26.11 -9.21
CA GLU A 58 -19.74 -25.95 -7.80
C GLU A 58 -18.72 -25.12 -6.98
N VAL A 59 -17.49 -24.95 -7.48
CA VAL A 59 -16.48 -24.08 -6.88
C VAL A 59 -16.88 -22.60 -6.98
N GLY A 60 -17.64 -22.27 -8.03
CA GLY A 60 -18.00 -20.90 -8.36
C GLY A 60 -16.80 -20.08 -8.82
N LEU A 61 -16.93 -18.76 -8.83
CA LEU A 61 -15.86 -17.86 -9.24
C LEU A 61 -14.62 -18.00 -8.32
N LEU A 62 -13.45 -18.22 -8.91
CA LEU A 62 -12.17 -18.19 -8.20
C LEU A 62 -11.45 -16.85 -8.47
N LYS A 63 -11.04 -16.19 -7.40
CA LYS A 63 -10.27 -14.94 -7.43
C LYS A 63 -8.98 -15.05 -6.64
N ILE A 64 -7.87 -14.67 -7.25
CA ILE A 64 -6.60 -14.49 -6.55
C ILE A 64 -6.61 -13.07 -5.94
N GLN A 65 -6.42 -12.98 -4.63
CA GLN A 65 -6.36 -11.72 -3.90
C GLN A 65 -4.93 -11.19 -3.79
N SER A 66 -3.95 -12.07 -3.52
CA SER A 66 -2.53 -11.71 -3.48
C SER A 66 -1.63 -12.85 -3.95
N CYS A 67 -0.41 -12.48 -4.35
CA CYS A 67 0.67 -13.39 -4.67
C CYS A 67 1.94 -12.85 -4.00
N ASP A 68 2.35 -13.49 -2.90
CA ASP A 68 3.47 -13.04 -2.08
C ASP A 68 4.65 -14.00 -2.22
N ARG A 69 5.87 -13.46 -2.20
CA ARG A 69 7.08 -14.29 -2.23
C ARG A 69 7.19 -15.13 -0.95
N HIS A 70 7.41 -16.44 -1.07
CA HIS A 70 7.52 -17.34 0.08
C HIS A 70 8.49 -18.50 -0.19
N ARG A 71 9.56 -18.59 0.59
CA ARG A 71 10.52 -19.75 0.65
C ARG A 71 10.88 -20.34 -0.72
N GLY A 72 11.36 -19.50 -1.65
CA GLY A 72 11.75 -19.97 -2.99
C GLY A 72 10.60 -20.22 -3.98
N GLY A 73 9.38 -19.91 -3.59
CA GLY A 73 8.17 -19.96 -4.41
C GLY A 73 7.26 -18.77 -4.15
N CYS A 74 5.96 -18.95 -4.39
CA CYS A 74 4.95 -17.94 -4.09
C CYS A 74 3.83 -18.51 -3.20
N ARG A 75 3.24 -17.64 -2.39
CA ARG A 75 2.02 -17.91 -1.62
C ARG A 75 0.88 -17.15 -2.27
N LEU A 76 -0.12 -17.88 -2.74
CA LEU A 76 -1.34 -17.29 -3.29
C LEU A 76 -2.42 -17.25 -2.20
N THR A 77 -3.04 -16.08 -2.01
CA THR A 77 -4.29 -15.95 -1.26
C THR A 77 -5.44 -15.96 -2.25
N ILE A 78 -6.33 -16.92 -2.11
CA ILE A 78 -7.46 -17.12 -3.02
C ILE A 78 -8.79 -17.13 -2.27
N VAL A 79 -9.84 -16.70 -2.95
CA VAL A 79 -11.24 -16.83 -2.50
C VAL A 79 -12.08 -17.41 -3.63
N CYS A 80 -13.10 -18.20 -3.27
CA CYS A 80 -13.97 -18.86 -4.23
C CYS A 80 -15.44 -18.62 -3.93
N GLY A 81 -16.29 -18.80 -4.94
CA GLY A 81 -17.76 -18.75 -4.86
C GLY A 81 -18.26 -17.39 -4.35
N MET A 82 -19.22 -17.42 -3.45
CA MET A 82 -19.84 -16.19 -2.90
C MET A 82 -18.84 -15.26 -2.20
N ARG A 83 -17.74 -15.80 -1.63
CA ARG A 83 -16.69 -14.96 -1.05
C ARG A 83 -15.94 -14.14 -2.11
N ALA A 84 -15.70 -14.71 -3.28
CA ALA A 84 -15.09 -14.00 -4.39
C ALA A 84 -16.03 -12.90 -4.93
N LEU A 85 -17.32 -13.20 -5.08
CA LEU A 85 -18.33 -12.22 -5.48
C LEU A 85 -18.40 -11.04 -4.50
N LYS A 86 -18.45 -11.33 -3.20
CA LYS A 86 -18.47 -10.32 -2.15
C LYS A 86 -17.24 -9.43 -2.15
N ASP A 87 -16.04 -10.01 -2.36
CA ASP A 87 -14.79 -9.25 -2.49
C ASP A 87 -14.82 -8.33 -3.72
N TYR A 88 -15.39 -8.78 -4.85
CA TYR A 88 -15.58 -7.91 -6.02
C TYR A 88 -16.54 -6.76 -5.74
N GLN A 89 -17.66 -7.03 -5.07
CA GLN A 89 -18.65 -6.00 -4.72
C GLN A 89 -18.04 -4.92 -3.81
N GLN A 90 -17.29 -5.32 -2.78
CA GLN A 90 -16.63 -4.40 -1.88
C GLN A 90 -15.59 -3.53 -2.61
N LYS A 91 -14.82 -4.12 -3.51
CA LYS A 91 -13.84 -3.37 -4.32
C LYS A 91 -14.52 -2.42 -5.30
N GLN A 92 -15.62 -2.84 -5.93
CA GLN A 92 -16.41 -1.99 -6.80
C GLN A 92 -16.99 -0.78 -6.05
N GLU A 93 -17.50 -1.00 -4.84
CA GLU A 93 -18.00 0.09 -4.00
C GLU A 93 -16.87 1.08 -3.64
N SER A 94 -15.69 0.56 -3.28
CA SER A 94 -14.52 1.39 -2.95
C SER A 94 -14.06 2.20 -4.16
N VAL A 95 -13.97 1.58 -5.33
CA VAL A 95 -13.65 2.25 -6.60
C VAL A 95 -14.67 3.34 -6.91
N GLY A 96 -15.97 3.07 -6.70
CA GLY A 96 -17.03 4.07 -6.88
C GLY A 96 -16.86 5.30 -5.98
N LYS A 97 -16.50 5.09 -4.71
CA LYS A 97 -16.25 6.20 -3.76
C LYS A 97 -15.04 7.04 -4.19
N VAL A 98 -13.94 6.41 -4.61
CA VAL A 98 -12.74 7.11 -5.09
C VAL A 98 -13.03 7.86 -6.40
N SER A 99 -13.75 7.23 -7.33
CA SER A 99 -14.21 7.83 -8.59
C SER A 99 -15.02 9.11 -8.32
N ALA A 100 -15.96 9.06 -7.40
CA ALA A 100 -16.77 10.21 -7.01
C ALA A 100 -15.92 11.32 -6.37
N ALA A 101 -15.02 10.97 -5.43
CA ALA A 101 -14.17 11.93 -4.75
C ALA A 101 -13.21 12.66 -5.70
N LEU A 102 -12.70 11.97 -6.73
CA LEU A 102 -11.80 12.53 -7.73
C LEU A 102 -12.53 13.12 -8.94
N SER A 103 -13.85 13.01 -9.01
CA SER A 103 -14.66 13.36 -10.21
C SER A 103 -14.08 12.73 -11.49
N ALA A 104 -13.57 11.50 -11.39
CA ALA A 104 -12.92 10.77 -12.47
C ALA A 104 -13.68 9.48 -12.79
N LYS A 105 -13.66 9.06 -14.06
CA LYS A 105 -14.21 7.74 -14.44
C LYS A 105 -13.39 6.61 -13.80
N PRO A 106 -13.99 5.43 -13.51
CA PRO A 106 -13.28 4.30 -12.90
C PRO A 106 -11.99 3.91 -13.61
N GLU A 107 -11.95 3.98 -14.93
CA GLU A 107 -10.79 3.63 -15.76
C GLU A 107 -9.66 4.68 -15.68
N LYS A 108 -9.97 5.88 -15.20
CA LYS A 108 -9.06 7.03 -15.11
C LYS A 108 -8.68 7.40 -13.68
N ILE A 109 -9.02 6.59 -12.70
CA ILE A 109 -8.71 6.86 -11.29
C ILE A 109 -7.20 6.96 -11.07
N ALA A 110 -6.41 6.06 -11.67
CA ALA A 110 -4.96 6.08 -11.53
C ALA A 110 -4.36 7.41 -12.02
N GLU A 111 -4.73 7.84 -13.23
CA GLU A 111 -4.30 9.13 -13.81
C GLU A 111 -4.72 10.32 -12.92
N ALA A 112 -5.95 10.27 -12.38
CA ALA A 112 -6.45 11.33 -11.51
C ALA A 112 -5.69 11.41 -10.17
N VAL A 113 -5.27 10.26 -9.62
CA VAL A 113 -4.43 10.21 -8.41
C VAL A 113 -3.04 10.78 -8.69
N GLU A 114 -2.40 10.39 -9.81
CA GLU A 114 -1.10 10.92 -10.21
C GLU A 114 -1.15 12.45 -10.36
N HIS A 115 -2.16 12.96 -11.06
CA HIS A 115 -2.37 14.39 -11.23
C HIS A 115 -2.57 15.13 -9.88
N LEU A 116 -3.34 14.53 -8.96
CA LEU A 116 -3.52 15.08 -7.62
C LEU A 116 -2.21 15.14 -6.84
N GLN A 117 -1.37 14.11 -6.95
CA GLN A 117 -0.05 14.07 -6.31
C GLN A 117 0.89 15.14 -6.89
N GLU A 118 0.88 15.33 -8.21
CA GLU A 118 1.66 16.39 -8.87
C GLU A 118 1.20 17.78 -8.44
N GLN A 119 -0.12 18.02 -8.38
CA GLN A 119 -0.65 19.28 -7.88
C GLN A 119 -0.27 19.53 -6.42
N GLN A 120 -0.35 18.52 -5.57
CA GLN A 120 0.06 18.62 -4.18
C GLN A 120 1.54 18.96 -4.04
N ALA A 121 2.42 18.30 -4.82
CA ALA A 121 3.85 18.58 -4.82
C ALA A 121 4.14 20.02 -5.24
N LYS A 122 3.49 20.49 -6.30
CA LYS A 122 3.62 21.88 -6.80
C LYS A 122 3.15 22.93 -5.78
N LEU A 123 1.99 22.68 -5.14
CA LEU A 123 1.49 23.57 -4.09
C LEU A 123 2.43 23.61 -2.89
N ARG A 124 3.02 22.46 -2.52
CA ARG A 124 4.01 22.41 -1.43
C ARG A 124 5.29 23.18 -1.76
N GLU A 125 5.77 23.08 -3.01
CA GLU A 125 6.91 23.85 -3.49
C GLU A 125 6.64 25.35 -3.45
N GLN A 126 5.46 25.79 -3.94
CA GLN A 126 5.03 27.19 -3.89
C GLN A 126 4.94 27.69 -2.45
N LEU A 127 4.36 26.90 -1.55
CA LEU A 127 4.29 27.26 -0.13
C LEU A 127 5.69 27.43 0.48
N ASN A 128 6.59 26.48 0.23
CA ASN A 128 7.95 26.54 0.73
C ASN A 128 8.70 27.78 0.18
N HIS A 129 8.47 28.12 -1.08
CA HIS A 129 9.06 29.32 -1.69
C HIS A 129 8.56 30.62 -1.03
N ILE A 130 7.25 30.72 -0.83
CA ILE A 130 6.65 31.88 -0.15
C ILE A 130 7.15 31.98 1.30
N GLN A 131 7.23 30.88 2.03
CA GLN A 131 7.78 30.85 3.37
C GLN A 131 9.24 31.29 3.40
N ALA A 132 10.05 30.85 2.44
CA ALA A 132 11.46 31.25 2.33
C ALA A 132 11.60 32.75 2.07
N MET A 133 10.80 33.31 1.15
CA MET A 133 10.79 34.76 0.89
C MET A 133 10.38 35.55 2.14
N TYR A 134 9.34 35.13 2.82
CA TYR A 134 8.85 35.74 4.04
C TYR A 134 9.92 35.76 5.15
N LEU A 135 10.57 34.62 5.37
CA LEU A 135 11.64 34.49 6.35
C LEU A 135 12.89 35.32 5.95
N GLN A 136 13.20 35.37 4.67
CA GLN A 136 14.30 36.21 4.16
C GLN A 136 14.06 37.69 4.44
N GLU A 137 12.84 38.18 4.19
CA GLU A 137 12.48 39.57 4.53
C GLU A 137 12.66 39.87 6.03
N LYS A 138 12.33 38.91 6.91
CA LYS A 138 12.58 39.05 8.35
C LYS A 138 14.06 39.02 8.69
N LEU A 139 14.84 38.16 8.05
CA LEU A 139 16.28 38.09 8.23
C LEU A 139 16.99 39.41 7.79
N ASP A 140 16.48 40.03 6.74
CA ASP A 140 17.07 41.28 6.21
C ASP A 140 16.85 42.49 7.13
N LYS A 141 15.95 42.38 8.10
CA LYS A 141 15.67 43.38 9.14
C LYS A 141 16.52 43.23 10.41
N ILE A 142 17.35 42.18 10.48
CA ILE A 142 18.22 41.90 11.64
C ILE A 142 19.50 42.73 11.52
N HIS A 143 19.85 43.41 12.61
CA HIS A 143 21.08 44.18 12.74
C HIS A 143 22.10 43.45 13.62
N VAL A 144 23.40 43.72 13.37
CA VAL A 144 24.51 43.09 14.13
C VAL A 144 24.42 43.37 15.63
N GLU A 145 23.88 44.54 15.99
CA GLU A 145 23.73 45.01 17.37
C GLU A 145 22.56 44.34 18.13
N ASP A 146 21.73 43.53 17.43
CA ASP A 146 20.58 42.86 18.04
C ASP A 146 21.05 41.77 19.01
N GLN A 147 20.73 41.94 20.30
CA GLN A 147 21.07 40.97 21.32
C GLN A 147 20.10 39.77 21.42
N CYS A 148 18.88 39.94 20.91
CA CYS A 148 17.84 38.89 20.90
C CYS A 148 16.96 38.99 19.68
N VAL A 149 16.98 37.96 18.85
CA VAL A 149 16.16 37.86 17.65
C VAL A 149 15.22 36.67 17.81
N CYS A 150 13.92 36.93 17.92
CA CYS A 150 12.90 35.91 18.04
C CYS A 150 11.77 36.12 17.05
N ILE A 151 11.34 35.05 16.41
CA ILE A 151 10.09 35.04 15.63
C ILE A 151 9.04 34.11 16.27
N PHE A 152 7.80 34.53 16.15
CA PHE A 152 6.64 33.76 16.61
C PHE A 152 5.71 33.58 15.43
N GLU A 153 5.50 32.33 15.03
CA GLU A 153 4.75 31.98 13.84
C GLU A 153 3.81 30.80 14.11
N GLU A 154 2.63 30.81 13.50
CA GLU A 154 1.65 29.74 13.70
C GLU A 154 1.87 28.52 12.79
N ALA A 155 2.47 28.70 11.61
CA ALA A 155 2.47 27.70 10.54
C ALA A 155 3.81 27.52 9.81
N LEU A 156 4.93 27.62 10.50
CA LEU A 156 6.22 27.24 9.94
C LEU A 156 6.53 25.77 10.15
N ASP A 157 7.19 25.14 9.19
CA ASP A 157 7.72 23.79 9.40
C ASP A 157 9.07 23.81 10.16
N SER A 158 9.49 22.66 10.66
CA SER A 158 10.73 22.53 11.45
C SER A 158 12.01 22.87 10.64
N ILE A 159 11.95 22.72 9.31
CA ILE A 159 13.07 23.04 8.41
C ILE A 159 13.19 24.55 8.25
N ALA A 160 12.07 25.22 7.99
CA ALA A 160 12.00 26.67 7.87
C ALA A 160 12.45 27.37 9.17
N MET A 161 12.02 26.87 10.34
CA MET A 161 12.50 27.35 11.64
C MET A 161 14.03 27.26 11.78
N ARG A 162 14.59 26.10 11.48
CA ARG A 162 16.03 25.85 11.57
C ARG A 162 16.80 26.79 10.65
N ASN A 163 16.32 26.95 9.41
CA ASN A 163 16.95 27.85 8.43
C ASN A 163 16.91 29.30 8.89
N PHE A 164 15.78 29.75 9.46
CA PHE A 164 15.68 31.08 10.02
C PHE A 164 16.67 31.29 11.17
N VAL A 165 16.70 30.40 12.17
CA VAL A 165 17.62 30.54 13.31
C VAL A 165 19.08 30.53 12.85
N ASN A 166 19.46 29.67 11.91
CA ASN A 166 20.80 29.62 11.35
C ASN A 166 21.15 30.95 10.63
N GLY A 167 20.24 31.46 9.78
CA GLY A 167 20.44 32.72 9.06
C GLY A 167 20.46 33.95 9.97
N ALA A 168 19.69 33.94 11.07
CA ALA A 168 19.74 34.99 12.08
C ALA A 168 21.09 35.02 12.82
N MET A 169 21.61 33.84 13.17
CA MET A 169 22.92 33.71 13.84
C MET A 169 24.12 34.11 12.97
N GLU A 170 23.97 34.12 11.66
CA GLU A 170 25.01 34.65 10.75
C GLU A 170 25.03 36.20 10.69
N ARG A 171 23.96 36.85 11.18
CA ARG A 171 23.74 38.29 11.08
C ARG A 171 23.87 39.03 12.40
N CYS A 172 23.71 38.37 13.53
CA CYS A 172 23.86 38.99 14.86
C CYS A 172 24.60 38.07 15.83
N ASP A 173 25.24 38.64 16.81
CA ASP A 173 26.00 37.92 17.87
C ASP A 173 25.12 37.53 19.08
N GLY A 174 23.81 37.77 18.98
CA GLY A 174 22.87 37.60 20.08
C GLY A 174 22.20 36.21 20.14
N ILE A 175 21.19 36.11 20.95
CA ILE A 175 20.35 34.89 21.07
C ILE A 175 19.32 34.90 19.95
N CYS A 176 19.27 33.83 19.20
CA CYS A 176 18.29 33.65 18.11
C CYS A 176 17.31 32.51 18.43
N GLY A 177 16.01 32.75 18.26
CA GLY A 177 14.95 31.77 18.50
C GLY A 177 13.81 31.85 17.50
N ALA A 178 13.20 30.70 17.21
CA ALA A 178 11.97 30.60 16.45
C ALA A 178 10.95 29.75 17.21
N PHE A 179 9.76 30.29 17.37
CA PHE A 179 8.69 29.69 18.15
C PHE A 179 7.48 29.44 17.23
N ILE A 180 6.93 28.21 17.28
CA ILE A 180 5.75 27.84 16.51
C ILE A 180 4.66 27.38 17.48
N GLY A 181 3.46 27.87 17.28
CA GLY A 181 2.28 27.44 18.00
C GLY A 181 1.37 28.60 18.41
N SER A 182 0.26 28.24 19.00
CA SER A 182 -0.66 29.15 19.68
C SER A 182 -0.30 29.23 21.17
N ASP A 183 -0.93 30.10 21.92
CA ASP A 183 -0.73 30.34 23.37
C ASP A 183 -0.66 29.11 24.28
N LYS A 184 -1.03 27.92 23.75
CA LYS A 184 -1.06 26.66 24.52
C LYS A 184 0.10 25.70 24.21
N TYR A 185 0.75 25.78 23.03
CA TYR A 185 1.81 24.86 22.61
C TYR A 185 2.83 25.57 21.73
N CYS A 186 4.04 25.78 22.25
CA CYS A 186 5.17 26.32 21.50
C CYS A 186 6.21 25.25 21.20
N ARG A 187 6.68 25.11 19.94
CA ARG A 187 7.93 24.43 19.62
C ARG A 187 9.06 25.46 19.57
N ILE A 188 10.13 25.18 20.29
CA ILE A 188 11.27 26.07 20.40
C ILE A 188 12.44 25.47 19.62
N ASN A 189 13.04 26.25 18.74
CA ASN A 189 14.34 25.92 18.15
C ASN A 189 15.28 27.09 18.49
N THR A 190 16.17 26.89 19.46
CA THR A 190 17.14 27.87 19.90
C THR A 190 18.54 27.32 19.68
N ARG A 191 19.45 28.15 19.24
CA ARG A 191 20.88 27.87 19.26
C ARG A 191 21.58 29.02 20.03
N THR A 192 22.24 28.66 21.10
CA THR A 192 23.06 29.59 21.87
C THR A 192 24.51 29.28 21.51
N VAL A 193 25.26 30.28 21.02
CA VAL A 193 26.70 30.18 20.94
C VAL A 193 27.20 30.64 22.32
N LEU A 194 27.66 29.71 23.14
CA LEU A 194 28.46 30.00 24.32
C LEU A 194 29.87 30.35 23.82
N THR A 195 30.22 31.64 23.86
CA THR A 195 31.61 32.11 23.74
C THR A 195 32.39 31.78 24.99
#